data_a493d7bb7da231dc62ce928047e6f693
#
_entry.id   a493d7bb7da231dc62ce928047e6f693
#
_cell.length_a   1.000
_cell.length_b   1.000
_cell.length_c   1.000
_cell.angle_alpha   90.00
_cell.angle_beta   90.00
_cell.angle_gamma   90.00
#
_symmetry.space_group_name_H-M   'P 1'
#
loop_
_entity.id
_entity.type
_entity.pdbx_description
1 polymer ?
#
loop_
_entity_poly.entity_id
_entity_poly.type
_entity_poly.pdbx_seq_one_letter_code
_entity_poly.pdbx_strand_id
1 'polypeptide(L)'
;MEQDSKNNSLDKVRSHLQRECFNKLFIGGKFVEPIEREKLPTYYPATGELLHEFPRGKANDIHAAISASERAWAEGTWAAMRAVDRAKIVAKMAQGIEDNKEMLAEIEAADVGKPFRQAAMTLGGAANEGKYWCSLG
;
A
#
# COMPACT_ATOMS: atom_id res chain seq x y z
N MET A 1 -4.88 6.58 32.00
CA MET A 1 -3.56 6.01 31.55
C MET A 1 -3.69 5.04 30.40
N GLU A 2 -4.53 3.99 30.46
CA GLU A 2 -4.70 3.03 29.34
C GLU A 2 -5.47 3.63 28.14
N GLN A 3 -6.45 4.49 28.39
CA GLN A 3 -7.24 5.20 27.38
C GLN A 3 -6.39 6.23 26.61
N ASP A 4 -5.49 6.95 27.31
CA ASP A 4 -4.59 7.95 26.69
C ASP A 4 -3.55 7.30 25.79
N SER A 5 -3.05 6.10 26.17
CA SER A 5 -2.12 5.33 25.35
C SER A 5 -2.77 4.81 24.04
N LYS A 6 -4.04 4.39 24.10
CA LYS A 6 -4.80 3.94 22.92
C LYS A 6 -5.12 5.09 21.96
N ASN A 7 -5.50 6.25 22.47
CA ASN A 7 -5.74 7.44 21.65
C ASN A 7 -4.47 7.88 20.92
N ASN A 8 -3.33 7.89 21.61
CA ASN A 8 -2.03 8.24 21.01
C ASN A 8 -1.62 7.29 19.87
N SER A 9 -1.93 5.99 19.98
CA SER A 9 -1.64 4.99 18.93
C SER A 9 -2.51 5.21 17.69
N LEU A 10 -3.81 5.47 17.82
CA LEU A 10 -4.70 5.74 16.69
C LEU A 10 -4.38 7.06 16.00
N ASP A 11 -4.02 8.10 16.75
CA ASP A 11 -3.61 9.38 16.17
C ASP A 11 -2.34 9.24 15.34
N LYS A 12 -1.40 8.40 15.78
CA LYS A 12 -0.22 8.04 15.01
C LYS A 12 -0.60 7.37 13.68
N VAL A 13 -1.49 6.38 13.70
CA VAL A 13 -1.98 5.71 12.48
C VAL A 13 -2.67 6.71 11.56
N ARG A 14 -3.58 7.54 12.09
CA ARG A 14 -4.26 8.58 11.31
C ARG A 14 -3.26 9.55 10.67
N SER A 15 -2.17 9.90 11.35
CA SER A 15 -1.11 10.74 10.77
C SER A 15 -0.39 10.07 9.61
N HIS A 16 -0.16 8.77 9.67
CA HIS A 16 0.38 8.01 8.53
C HIS A 16 -0.54 8.04 7.32
N LEU A 17 -1.86 7.89 7.54
CA LEU A 17 -2.88 7.86 6.50
C LEU A 17 -3.10 9.24 5.81
N GLN A 18 -2.52 10.34 6.32
CA GLN A 18 -2.53 11.63 5.63
C GLN A 18 -1.55 11.70 4.44
N ARG A 19 -0.68 10.72 4.26
CA ARG A 19 0.26 10.70 3.12
C ARG A 19 -0.50 10.59 1.80
N GLU A 20 0.05 11.19 0.75
CA GLU A 20 -0.55 11.22 -0.59
C GLU A 20 -0.90 9.83 -1.13
N CYS A 21 -0.05 8.84 -0.86
CA CYS A 21 -0.24 7.45 -1.31
C CYS A 21 -1.51 6.77 -0.77
N PHE A 22 -2.09 7.26 0.33
CA PHE A 22 -3.35 6.75 0.87
C PHE A 22 -4.57 7.59 0.46
N ASN A 23 -4.35 8.75 -0.14
CA ASN A 23 -5.39 9.73 -0.45
C ASN A 23 -5.62 9.91 -1.96
N LYS A 24 -4.85 9.20 -2.79
CA LYS A 24 -4.96 9.24 -4.26
C LYS A 24 -4.82 7.84 -4.87
N LEU A 25 -5.32 7.69 -6.08
CA LEU A 25 -5.06 6.50 -6.90
C LEU A 25 -3.66 6.60 -7.50
N PHE A 26 -2.98 5.45 -7.68
CA PHE A 26 -1.69 5.42 -8.38
C PHE A 26 -1.89 4.84 -9.78
N ILE A 27 -1.87 5.70 -10.81
CA ILE A 27 -2.13 5.33 -12.21
C ILE A 27 -1.06 5.93 -13.11
N GLY A 28 -0.48 5.12 -13.97
CA GLY A 28 0.53 5.56 -14.93
C GLY A 28 1.76 6.20 -14.29
N GLY A 29 2.19 5.72 -13.12
CA GLY A 29 3.34 6.22 -12.39
C GLY A 29 3.10 7.51 -11.61
N LYS A 30 1.85 7.93 -11.43
CA LYS A 30 1.48 9.18 -10.75
C LYS A 30 0.35 8.97 -9.75
N PHE A 31 0.34 9.79 -8.70
CA PHE A 31 -0.81 9.90 -7.80
C PHE A 31 -1.86 10.84 -8.41
N VAL A 32 -3.09 10.36 -8.59
CA VAL A 32 -4.18 11.07 -9.24
C VAL A 32 -5.45 11.02 -8.39
N GLU A 33 -6.25 12.07 -8.45
CA GLU A 33 -7.59 12.06 -7.85
C GLU A 33 -8.50 11.12 -8.62
N PRO A 34 -9.38 10.34 -7.96
CA PRO A 34 -10.42 9.59 -8.64
C PRO A 34 -11.35 10.54 -9.40
N ILE A 35 -11.78 10.16 -10.60
CA ILE A 35 -12.60 11.01 -11.49
C ILE A 35 -13.89 11.46 -10.78
N GLU A 36 -14.56 10.55 -10.11
CA GLU A 36 -15.83 10.84 -9.41
C GLU A 36 -15.63 11.33 -7.97
N ARG A 37 -14.38 11.43 -7.48
CA ARG A 37 -14.01 11.91 -6.15
C ARG A 37 -14.74 11.24 -4.98
N GLU A 38 -15.28 10.04 -5.20
CA GLU A 38 -15.90 9.27 -4.13
C GLU A 38 -14.83 8.69 -3.20
N LYS A 39 -15.26 8.44 -1.96
CA LYS A 39 -14.41 7.86 -0.93
C LYS A 39 -15.07 6.62 -0.33
N LEU A 40 -14.24 5.71 0.17
CA LEU A 40 -14.63 4.53 0.93
C LEU A 40 -14.16 4.70 2.37
N PRO A 41 -15.06 4.72 3.34
CA PRO A 41 -14.69 4.78 4.74
C PRO A 41 -14.16 3.41 5.22
N THR A 42 -13.14 3.43 6.06
CA THR A 42 -12.73 2.29 6.88
C THR A 42 -12.86 2.65 8.35
N TYR A 43 -13.14 1.65 9.18
CA TYR A 43 -13.45 1.84 10.60
C TYR A 43 -12.51 1.00 11.46
N TYR A 44 -12.08 1.57 12.57
CA TYR A 44 -11.29 0.85 13.56
C TYR A 44 -12.15 -0.22 14.24
N PRO A 45 -11.85 -1.53 14.05
CA PRO A 45 -12.76 -2.60 14.48
C PRO A 45 -13.02 -2.67 16.00
N ALA A 46 -12.07 -2.19 16.80
CA ALA A 46 -12.20 -2.25 18.25
C ALA A 46 -13.20 -1.25 18.83
N THR A 47 -13.44 -0.11 18.17
CA THR A 47 -14.34 0.95 18.65
C THR A 47 -15.46 1.29 17.67
N GLY A 48 -15.33 0.92 16.39
CA GLY A 48 -16.26 1.32 15.32
C GLY A 48 -16.08 2.78 14.88
N GLU A 49 -15.05 3.48 15.36
CA GLU A 49 -14.74 4.85 14.92
C GLU A 49 -14.19 4.88 13.52
N LEU A 50 -14.50 5.94 12.77
CA LEU A 50 -13.91 6.18 11.47
C LEU A 50 -12.38 6.27 11.58
N LEU A 51 -11.68 5.38 10.89
CA LEU A 51 -10.23 5.37 10.81
C LEU A 51 -9.74 6.30 9.70
N HIS A 52 -10.24 6.12 8.48
CA HIS A 52 -9.88 6.91 7.32
C HIS A 52 -10.92 6.77 6.19
N GLU A 53 -10.84 7.64 5.19
CA GLU A 53 -11.61 7.56 3.96
C GLU A 53 -10.67 7.46 2.76
N PHE A 54 -10.61 6.29 2.14
CA PHE A 54 -9.77 6.04 0.96
C PHE A 54 -10.45 6.48 -0.33
N PRO A 55 -9.68 6.87 -1.37
CA PRO A 55 -10.23 7.19 -2.68
C PRO A 55 -10.87 5.94 -3.30
N ARG A 56 -12.08 6.09 -3.83
CA ARG A 56 -12.80 5.02 -4.52
C ARG A 56 -12.58 5.12 -6.03
N GLY A 57 -11.78 4.21 -6.59
CA GLY A 57 -11.65 4.06 -8.04
C GLY A 57 -12.91 3.41 -8.64
N LYS A 58 -13.42 3.97 -9.73
CA LYS A 58 -14.56 3.45 -10.50
C LYS A 58 -14.14 3.03 -11.91
N ALA A 59 -15.11 2.66 -12.75
CA ALA A 59 -14.89 2.11 -14.09
C ALA A 59 -13.93 2.96 -14.93
N ASN A 60 -14.08 4.28 -14.92
CA ASN A 60 -13.23 5.18 -15.70
C ASN A 60 -11.78 5.20 -15.16
N ASP A 61 -11.59 5.14 -13.85
CA ASP A 61 -10.26 5.06 -13.24
C ASP A 61 -9.59 3.71 -13.55
N ILE A 62 -10.36 2.62 -13.54
CA ILE A 62 -9.89 1.29 -13.92
C ILE A 62 -9.49 1.26 -15.39
N HIS A 63 -10.31 1.83 -16.30
CA HIS A 63 -9.96 1.95 -17.71
C HIS A 63 -8.68 2.76 -17.92
N ALA A 64 -8.50 3.85 -17.19
CA ALA A 64 -7.27 4.64 -17.24
C ALA A 64 -6.04 3.84 -16.76
N ALA A 65 -6.20 3.03 -15.70
CA ALA A 65 -5.14 2.18 -15.19
C ALA A 65 -4.77 1.06 -16.18
N ILE A 66 -5.76 0.39 -16.78
CA ILE A 66 -5.55 -0.62 -17.81
C ILE A 66 -4.83 -0.01 -19.01
N SER A 67 -5.33 1.12 -19.54
CA SER A 67 -4.71 1.79 -20.68
C SER A 67 -3.27 2.26 -20.39
N ALA A 68 -2.98 2.66 -19.15
CA ALA A 68 -1.60 2.99 -18.75
C ALA A 68 -0.70 1.74 -18.77
N SER A 69 -1.21 0.60 -18.31
CA SER A 69 -0.49 -0.67 -18.30
C SER A 69 -0.24 -1.20 -19.74
N GLU A 70 -1.24 -1.09 -20.60
CA GLU A 70 -1.13 -1.47 -22.03
C GLU A 70 -0.08 -0.63 -22.75
N ARG A 71 -0.07 0.70 -22.53
CA ARG A 71 0.97 1.57 -23.08
C ARG A 71 2.37 1.19 -22.58
N ALA A 72 2.53 0.99 -21.28
CA ALA A 72 3.82 0.60 -20.71
C ALA A 72 4.32 -0.74 -21.27
N TRP A 73 3.40 -1.68 -21.54
CA TRP A 73 3.74 -2.93 -22.20
C TRP A 73 4.12 -2.74 -23.68
N ALA A 74 3.34 -1.93 -24.41
CA ALA A 74 3.59 -1.65 -25.83
C ALA A 74 4.90 -0.88 -26.08
N GLU A 75 5.29 0.01 -25.16
CA GLU A 75 6.60 0.70 -25.17
C GLU A 75 7.77 -0.27 -25.02
N GLY A 76 7.53 -1.47 -24.48
CA GLY A 76 8.48 -2.57 -24.46
C GLY A 76 9.65 -2.42 -23.48
N THR A 77 9.76 -1.34 -22.74
CA THR A 77 10.88 -1.09 -21.81
C THR A 77 11.04 -2.23 -20.80
N TRP A 78 9.94 -2.65 -20.17
CA TRP A 78 9.97 -3.76 -19.21
C TRP A 78 10.24 -5.10 -19.89
N ALA A 79 9.59 -5.37 -21.02
CA ALA A 79 9.74 -6.63 -21.75
C ALA A 79 11.14 -6.81 -22.32
N ALA A 80 11.77 -5.72 -22.78
CA ALA A 80 13.14 -5.73 -23.31
C ALA A 80 14.22 -5.75 -22.22
N MET A 81 13.86 -5.50 -20.95
CA MET A 81 14.80 -5.49 -19.83
C MET A 81 15.28 -6.91 -19.52
N ARG A 82 16.58 -7.09 -19.23
CA ARG A 82 17.12 -8.38 -18.81
C ARG A 82 16.47 -8.83 -17.49
N ALA A 83 16.26 -10.13 -17.32
CA ALA A 83 15.63 -10.69 -16.09
C ALA A 83 16.31 -10.20 -14.81
N VAL A 84 17.65 -10.18 -14.77
CA VAL A 84 18.43 -9.70 -13.62
C VAL A 84 18.15 -8.23 -13.27
N ASP A 85 17.86 -7.37 -14.25
CA ASP A 85 17.58 -5.96 -14.01
C ASP A 85 16.13 -5.75 -13.56
N ARG A 86 15.18 -6.56 -14.07
CA ARG A 86 13.82 -6.63 -13.53
C ARG A 86 13.81 -7.09 -12.07
N ALA A 87 14.58 -8.14 -11.77
CA ALA A 87 14.72 -8.67 -10.41
C ALA A 87 15.23 -7.60 -9.43
N LYS A 88 16.20 -6.76 -9.83
CA LYS A 88 16.67 -5.65 -8.99
C LYS A 88 15.58 -4.62 -8.68
N ILE A 89 14.67 -4.36 -9.62
CA ILE A 89 13.55 -3.43 -9.40
C ILE A 89 12.57 -4.02 -8.39
N VAL A 90 12.19 -5.29 -8.55
CA VAL A 90 11.30 -5.98 -7.62
C VAL A 90 11.93 -6.13 -6.23
N ALA A 91 13.24 -6.38 -6.16
CA ALA A 91 13.96 -6.42 -4.88
C ALA A 91 13.93 -5.07 -4.14
N LYS A 92 13.96 -3.94 -4.85
CA LYS A 92 13.78 -2.61 -4.23
C LYS A 92 12.36 -2.43 -3.67
N MET A 93 11.34 -2.98 -4.32
CA MET A 93 9.97 -2.96 -3.78
C MET A 93 9.88 -3.77 -2.48
N ALA A 94 10.46 -4.98 -2.44
CA ALA A 94 10.53 -5.80 -1.24
C ALA A 94 11.30 -5.09 -0.10
N GLN A 95 12.40 -4.40 -0.43
CA GLN A 95 13.13 -3.59 0.53
C GLN A 95 12.28 -2.40 1.04
N GLY A 96 11.50 -1.75 0.17
CA GLY A 96 10.57 -0.70 0.57
C GLY A 96 9.52 -1.17 1.58
N ILE A 97 9.03 -2.42 1.48
CA ILE A 97 8.15 -3.02 2.49
C ILE A 97 8.88 -3.17 3.82
N GLU A 98 10.10 -3.71 3.82
CA GLU A 98 10.90 -3.90 5.03
C GLU A 98 11.22 -2.55 5.72
N ASP A 99 11.61 -1.54 4.95
CA ASP A 99 11.95 -0.20 5.46
C ASP A 99 10.75 0.52 6.09
N ASN A 100 9.53 0.18 5.66
CA ASN A 100 8.29 0.77 6.18
C ASN A 100 7.47 -0.22 7.05
N LYS A 101 8.05 -1.35 7.43
CA LYS A 101 7.35 -2.45 8.09
C LYS A 101 6.59 -2.04 9.35
N GLU A 102 7.18 -1.22 10.19
CA GLU A 102 6.55 -0.78 11.44
C GLU A 102 5.28 0.06 11.15
N MET A 103 5.40 1.05 10.29
CA MET A 103 4.27 1.89 9.88
C MET A 103 3.16 1.07 9.22
N LEU A 104 3.50 0.19 8.30
CA LEU A 104 2.54 -0.67 7.61
C LEU A 104 1.85 -1.63 8.59
N ALA A 105 2.58 -2.18 9.57
CA ALA A 105 2.03 -3.04 10.59
C ALA A 105 1.07 -2.31 11.55
N GLU A 106 1.35 -1.05 11.87
CA GLU A 106 0.45 -0.20 12.66
C GLU A 106 -0.87 0.05 11.91
N ILE A 107 -0.78 0.37 10.61
CA ILE A 107 -1.96 0.58 9.77
C ILE A 107 -2.77 -0.72 9.64
N GLU A 108 -2.12 -1.85 9.31
CA GLU A 108 -2.80 -3.14 9.16
C GLU A 108 -3.45 -3.59 10.47
N ALA A 109 -2.78 -3.40 11.60
CA ALA A 109 -3.35 -3.72 12.91
C ALA A 109 -4.60 -2.89 13.22
N ALA A 110 -4.59 -1.61 12.86
CA ALA A 110 -5.72 -0.71 13.07
C ALA A 110 -6.88 -0.98 12.09
N ASP A 111 -6.60 -1.33 10.85
CA ASP A 111 -7.62 -1.55 9.80
C ASP A 111 -8.36 -2.89 9.98
N VAL A 112 -7.63 -3.98 10.23
CA VAL A 112 -8.23 -5.32 10.33
C VAL A 112 -8.37 -5.85 11.76
N GLY A 113 -7.90 -5.11 12.75
CA GLY A 113 -8.04 -5.48 14.17
C GLY A 113 -7.12 -6.63 14.62
N LYS A 114 -6.07 -6.97 13.86
CA LYS A 114 -5.13 -8.02 14.28
C LYS A 114 -4.06 -7.48 15.25
N PRO A 115 -3.46 -8.34 16.09
CA PRO A 115 -2.36 -7.94 16.96
C PRO A 115 -1.18 -7.38 16.15
N PHE A 116 -0.60 -6.24 16.58
CA PHE A 116 0.54 -5.59 15.93
C PHE A 116 1.70 -6.56 15.63
N ARG A 117 2.06 -7.42 16.60
CA ARG A 117 3.12 -8.41 16.40
C ARG A 117 2.84 -9.33 15.20
N GLN A 118 1.59 -9.74 15.02
CA GLN A 118 1.19 -10.60 13.91
C GLN A 118 1.23 -9.83 12.57
N ALA A 119 0.79 -8.58 12.55
CA ALA A 119 0.90 -7.70 11.39
C ALA A 119 2.38 -7.53 10.97
N ALA A 120 3.26 -7.22 11.91
CA ALA A 120 4.69 -7.07 11.66
C ALA A 120 5.34 -8.36 11.12
N MET A 121 4.95 -9.53 11.62
CA MET A 121 5.40 -10.83 11.10
C MET A 121 4.93 -11.06 9.66
N THR A 122 3.68 -10.76 9.35
CA THR A 122 3.12 -10.90 7.99
C THR A 122 3.88 -10.04 6.99
N LEU A 123 4.15 -8.79 7.34
CA LEU A 123 4.87 -7.86 6.45
C LEU A 123 6.34 -8.25 6.26
N GLY A 124 7.00 -8.73 7.32
CA GLY A 124 8.36 -9.29 7.22
C GLY A 124 8.39 -10.54 6.33
N GLY A 125 7.37 -11.40 6.41
CA GLY A 125 7.19 -12.54 5.51
C GLY A 125 7.06 -12.10 4.05
N ALA A 126 6.18 -11.14 3.77
CA ALA A 126 5.96 -10.60 2.42
C ALA A 126 7.25 -10.01 1.81
N ALA A 127 8.03 -9.26 2.59
CA ALA A 127 9.32 -8.73 2.15
C ALA A 127 10.32 -9.85 1.82
N ASN A 128 10.38 -10.90 2.66
CA ASN A 128 11.26 -12.06 2.43
C ASN A 128 10.85 -12.87 1.20
N GLU A 129 9.55 -13.10 0.99
CA GLU A 129 9.03 -13.76 -0.22
C GLU A 129 9.39 -12.97 -1.48
N GLY A 130 9.21 -11.64 -1.46
CA GLY A 130 9.60 -10.77 -2.56
C GLY A 130 11.10 -10.91 -2.90
N LYS A 131 11.98 -10.94 -1.91
CA LYS A 131 13.42 -11.16 -2.08
C LYS A 131 13.73 -12.57 -2.62
N TYR A 132 13.03 -13.59 -2.12
CA TYR A 132 13.19 -14.96 -2.58
C TYR A 132 12.85 -15.11 -4.08
N TRP A 133 11.69 -14.65 -4.49
CA TRP A 133 11.28 -14.73 -5.91
C TRP A 133 12.21 -13.96 -6.84
N CYS A 134 12.77 -12.83 -6.39
CA CYS A 134 13.78 -12.10 -7.15
C CYS A 134 15.08 -12.89 -7.35
N SER A 135 15.41 -13.82 -6.46
CA SER A 135 16.63 -14.62 -6.55
C SER A 135 16.54 -15.78 -7.56
N LEU A 136 15.34 -16.10 -8.02
CA LEU A 136 15.08 -17.19 -8.96
C LEU A 136 15.04 -16.75 -10.44
N GLY A 137 15.03 -15.46 -10.73
CA GLY A 137 15.00 -14.87 -12.09
C GLY A 137 16.24 -14.12 -12.43
#